data_b7f2d0a9fc986edd2fa9c19bf15133e6
#
_entry.id   b7f2d0a9fc986edd2fa9c19bf15133e6
#
_cell.length_a   1.000
_cell.length_b   1.000
_cell.length_c   1.000
_cell.angle_alpha   90.00
_cell.angle_beta   90.00
_cell.angle_gamma   90.00
#
_symmetry.space_group_name_H-M   'P 1'
#
loop_
_entity.id
_entity.type
_entity.pdbx_description
1 polymer ?
#
loop_
_entity_poly.entity_id
_entity_poly.type
_entity_poly.pdbx_seq_one_letter_code
_entity_poly.pdbx_strand_id
1 'polypeptide(L)'
;MASKFRKNLYAVSGPVLKPLSLFAWFFYSRFASKIKIVVGSGDTLYMGWFPTDIKTLDVTNKSDFNRYFSRRKIDFILAEHVLEHLDLTAIKAMGENIRQYANPDLNIRIAVPDGFHKDPAYIEHVRPGGSGPAADDHKHLFTYKSLTEIFETIGYRYKLVEYWDEAGCFHSTYSNGSEKGHIKRCLLNHRKNVDGKPNYTSLIIDFTL
;
A
#
# COMPACT_ATOMS: atom_id res chain seq x y z
N MET A 1 -15.67 -17.70 -3.61
CA MET A 1 -16.99 -17.11 -3.23
C MET A 1 -16.88 -15.75 -2.54
N ALA A 2 -15.91 -15.51 -1.66
CA ALA A 2 -15.71 -14.22 -0.96
C ALA A 2 -15.48 -13.00 -1.88
N SER A 3 -14.78 -13.16 -2.99
CA SER A 3 -14.47 -12.08 -3.95
C SER A 3 -15.72 -11.52 -4.65
N LYS A 4 -16.66 -12.38 -5.07
CA LYS A 4 -17.92 -11.94 -5.71
C LYS A 4 -18.87 -11.24 -4.74
N PHE A 5 -18.93 -11.70 -3.48
CA PHE A 5 -19.76 -11.10 -2.44
C PHE A 5 -19.21 -9.71 -2.05
N ARG A 6 -17.89 -9.56 -1.94
CA ARG A 6 -17.24 -8.25 -1.73
C ARG A 6 -17.55 -7.28 -2.88
N LYS A 7 -17.40 -7.69 -4.15
CA LYS A 7 -17.69 -6.83 -5.31
C LYS A 7 -19.14 -6.33 -5.32
N ASN A 8 -20.11 -7.19 -5.00
CA ASN A 8 -21.53 -6.80 -4.93
C ASN A 8 -21.82 -5.85 -3.75
N LEU A 9 -21.20 -6.07 -2.59
CA LEU A 9 -21.32 -5.15 -1.45
C LEU A 9 -20.70 -3.78 -1.77
N TYR A 10 -19.64 -3.74 -2.56
CA TYR A 10 -18.99 -2.53 -3.03
C TYR A 10 -19.88 -1.69 -3.96
N ALA A 11 -20.61 -2.32 -4.87
CA ALA A 11 -21.51 -1.63 -5.79
C ALA A 11 -22.66 -0.90 -5.07
N VAL A 12 -23.17 -1.48 -3.97
CA VAL A 12 -24.30 -0.91 -3.21
C VAL A 12 -23.86 0.18 -2.23
N SER A 13 -22.70 0.05 -1.59
CA SER A 13 -22.26 0.99 -0.55
C SER A 13 -21.46 2.21 -1.07
N GLY A 14 -20.86 2.12 -2.25
CA GLY A 14 -20.05 3.18 -2.85
C GLY A 14 -20.77 4.52 -3.00
N PRO A 15 -22.01 4.57 -3.51
CA PRO A 15 -22.77 5.82 -3.67
C PRO A 15 -22.97 6.62 -2.38
N VAL A 16 -23.00 5.95 -1.22
CA VAL A 16 -23.17 6.62 0.08
C VAL A 16 -21.83 6.93 0.74
N LEU A 17 -20.88 6.00 0.66
CA LEU A 17 -19.59 6.14 1.32
C LEU A 17 -18.70 7.21 0.68
N LYS A 18 -18.76 7.36 -0.64
CA LYS A 18 -17.95 8.35 -1.35
C LYS A 18 -18.27 9.80 -0.98
N PRO A 19 -19.55 10.25 -0.95
CA PRO A 19 -19.89 11.59 -0.45
C PRO A 19 -19.49 11.82 1.00
N LEU A 20 -19.69 10.83 1.88
CA LEU A 20 -19.29 10.93 3.29
C LEU A 20 -17.77 11.07 3.43
N SER A 21 -17.01 10.29 2.66
CA SER A 21 -15.56 10.40 2.64
C SER A 21 -15.09 11.76 2.12
N LEU A 22 -15.73 12.31 1.08
CA LEU A 22 -15.41 13.65 0.58
C LEU A 22 -15.73 14.75 1.58
N PHE A 23 -16.79 14.60 2.36
CA PHE A 23 -17.12 15.51 3.46
C PHE A 23 -16.04 15.45 4.56
N ALA A 24 -15.68 14.26 5.00
CA ALA A 24 -14.58 14.07 5.96
C ALA A 24 -13.24 14.61 5.42
N TRP A 25 -12.96 14.40 4.13
CA TRP A 25 -11.79 14.94 3.44
C TRP A 25 -11.74 16.46 3.47
N PHE A 26 -12.88 17.14 3.28
CA PHE A 26 -12.93 18.60 3.33
C PHE A 26 -12.37 19.14 4.66
N PHE A 27 -12.76 18.54 5.80
CA PHE A 27 -12.23 18.94 7.10
C PHE A 27 -10.77 18.52 7.26
N TYR A 28 -10.44 17.27 6.96
CA TYR A 28 -9.05 16.80 7.07
C TYR A 28 -8.10 17.68 6.28
N SER A 29 -8.37 17.92 5.00
CA SER A 29 -7.48 18.68 4.10
C SER A 29 -7.34 20.13 4.48
N ARG A 30 -8.30 20.72 5.22
CA ARG A 30 -8.22 22.10 5.68
C ARG A 30 -7.30 22.27 6.88
N PHE A 31 -7.24 21.28 7.77
CA PHE A 31 -6.49 21.41 9.02
C PHE A 31 -5.17 20.61 9.00
N ALA A 32 -5.00 19.66 8.10
CA ALA A 32 -3.76 18.91 7.98
C ALA A 32 -2.62 19.79 7.47
N SER A 33 -1.50 19.81 8.18
CA SER A 33 -0.26 20.47 7.74
C SER A 33 0.32 19.76 6.52
N LYS A 34 0.29 18.42 6.52
CA LYS A 34 0.70 17.54 5.42
C LYS A 34 -0.43 16.59 5.06
N ILE A 35 -0.58 16.31 3.77
CA ILE A 35 -1.58 15.37 3.25
C ILE A 35 -1.00 13.97 3.26
N LYS A 36 -1.50 13.15 4.18
CA LYS A 36 -1.08 11.76 4.42
C LYS A 36 -2.25 10.82 4.14
N ILE A 37 -2.08 9.88 3.21
CA ILE A 37 -3.14 8.99 2.72
C ILE A 37 -2.78 7.53 2.99
N VAL A 38 -3.71 6.77 3.59
CA VAL A 38 -3.63 5.31 3.63
C VAL A 38 -4.49 4.77 2.49
N VAL A 39 -3.88 4.05 1.56
CA VAL A 39 -4.57 3.36 0.47
C VAL A 39 -4.95 1.95 0.92
N GLY A 40 -6.19 1.54 0.65
CA GLY A 40 -6.67 0.21 1.04
C GLY A 40 -6.65 0.01 2.55
N SER A 41 -7.06 1.04 3.31
CA SER A 41 -6.94 1.06 4.78
C SER A 41 -7.69 -0.08 5.48
N GLY A 42 -8.77 -0.62 4.88
CA GLY A 42 -9.65 -1.55 5.55
C GLY A 42 -10.12 -0.98 6.90
N ASP A 43 -9.85 -1.71 7.98
CA ASP A 43 -10.15 -1.27 9.35
C ASP A 43 -8.97 -0.52 10.01
N THR A 44 -7.93 -0.18 9.25
CA THR A 44 -6.75 0.49 9.77
C THR A 44 -6.95 2.01 9.82
N LEU A 45 -6.87 2.58 11.01
CA LEU A 45 -6.89 4.01 11.24
C LEU A 45 -5.58 4.45 11.88
N TYR A 46 -4.91 5.42 11.28
CA TYR A 46 -3.70 6.04 11.85
C TYR A 46 -3.95 7.52 12.11
N MET A 47 -3.53 7.97 13.30
CA MET A 47 -3.66 9.39 13.66
C MET A 47 -2.92 10.28 12.65
N GLY A 48 -3.61 11.30 12.14
CA GLY A 48 -3.05 12.23 11.16
C GLY A 48 -3.00 11.71 9.71
N TRP A 49 -3.50 10.50 9.44
CA TRP A 49 -3.62 9.93 8.11
C TRP A 49 -5.08 9.84 7.68
N PHE A 50 -5.35 10.16 6.43
CA PHE A 50 -6.68 10.00 5.85
C PHE A 50 -6.84 8.59 5.27
N PRO A 51 -7.76 7.77 5.82
CA PRO A 51 -7.98 6.42 5.34
C PRO A 51 -8.77 6.43 4.05
N THR A 52 -8.35 5.63 3.07
CA THR A 52 -9.09 5.43 1.82
C THR A 52 -9.20 3.94 1.48
N ASP A 53 -10.22 3.63 0.70
CA ASP A 53 -10.50 2.30 0.19
C ASP A 53 -11.08 2.46 -1.22
N ILE A 54 -11.15 1.39 -2.01
CA ILE A 54 -11.68 1.41 -3.38
C ILE A 54 -13.07 2.06 -3.49
N LYS A 55 -13.88 2.03 -2.43
CA LYS A 55 -15.21 2.67 -2.36
C LYS A 55 -15.15 4.18 -2.26
N THR A 56 -14.06 4.72 -1.77
CA THR A 56 -13.88 6.16 -1.51
C THR A 56 -12.91 6.78 -2.49
N LEU A 57 -11.73 6.19 -2.65
CA LEU A 57 -10.70 6.57 -3.61
C LEU A 57 -10.26 5.34 -4.39
N ASP A 58 -10.75 5.17 -5.60
CA ASP A 58 -10.19 4.22 -6.54
C ASP A 58 -8.86 4.78 -7.08
N VAL A 59 -7.76 4.14 -6.68
CA VAL A 59 -6.40 4.60 -7.03
C VAL A 59 -6.10 4.54 -8.53
N THR A 60 -6.89 3.80 -9.30
CA THR A 60 -6.79 3.71 -10.76
C THR A 60 -7.59 4.81 -11.48
N ASN A 61 -8.49 5.49 -10.75
CA ASN A 61 -9.42 6.45 -11.33
C ASN A 61 -8.94 7.90 -11.15
N LYS A 62 -8.48 8.50 -12.25
CA LYS A 62 -8.02 9.89 -12.27
C LYS A 62 -9.07 10.89 -11.77
N SER A 63 -10.35 10.65 -12.03
CA SER A 63 -11.43 11.53 -11.57
C SER A 63 -11.56 11.53 -10.04
N ASP A 64 -11.29 10.41 -9.39
CA ASP A 64 -11.25 10.33 -7.93
C ASP A 64 -10.08 11.15 -7.39
N PHE A 65 -8.88 11.00 -7.94
CA PHE A 65 -7.74 11.84 -7.56
C PHE A 65 -8.05 13.33 -7.71
N ASN A 66 -8.69 13.75 -8.80
CA ASN A 66 -9.06 15.15 -9.00
C ASN A 66 -10.03 15.66 -7.93
N ARG A 67 -10.99 14.85 -7.49
CA ARG A 67 -11.95 15.22 -6.42
C ARG A 67 -11.27 15.45 -5.08
N TYR A 68 -10.28 14.62 -4.75
CA TYR A 68 -9.57 14.72 -3.47
C TYR A 68 -8.42 15.74 -3.52
N PHE A 69 -7.61 15.74 -4.58
CA PHE A 69 -6.29 16.38 -4.55
C PHE A 69 -6.15 17.59 -5.50
N SER A 70 -7.22 18.06 -6.15
CA SER A 70 -7.15 19.24 -7.02
C SER A 70 -6.69 20.52 -6.28
N ARG A 71 -6.98 20.63 -5.00
CA ARG A 71 -6.65 21.81 -4.16
C ARG A 71 -5.47 21.60 -3.21
N ARG A 72 -5.16 20.39 -2.88
CA ARG A 72 -4.09 20.01 -1.94
C ARG A 72 -3.30 18.84 -2.52
N LYS A 73 -2.00 19.00 -2.60
CA LYS A 73 -1.09 17.96 -3.10
C LYS A 73 -0.78 16.93 -2.00
N ILE A 74 -0.41 15.72 -2.44
CA ILE A 74 -0.12 14.59 -1.56
C ILE A 74 1.34 14.65 -1.10
N ASP A 75 1.55 14.54 0.21
CA ASP A 75 2.89 14.48 0.81
C ASP A 75 3.31 13.04 1.12
N PHE A 76 2.40 12.21 1.61
CA PHE A 76 2.70 10.82 1.99
C PHE A 76 1.59 9.87 1.57
N ILE A 77 2.00 8.72 1.07
CA ILE A 77 1.13 7.57 0.82
C ILE A 77 1.66 6.36 1.57
N LEU A 78 0.76 5.62 2.18
CA LEU A 78 0.99 4.33 2.79
C LEU A 78 0.07 3.30 2.14
N ALA A 79 0.65 2.23 1.59
CA ALA A 79 -0.09 1.09 1.06
C ALA A 79 0.49 -0.20 1.65
N GLU A 80 -0.25 -0.86 2.54
CA GLU A 80 0.15 -2.12 3.15
C GLU A 80 -0.77 -3.24 2.67
N HIS A 81 -0.21 -4.21 1.95
CA HIS A 81 -0.91 -5.37 1.38
C HIS A 81 -2.09 -4.96 0.48
N VAL A 82 -1.79 -4.17 -0.54
CA VAL A 82 -2.74 -3.68 -1.53
C VAL A 82 -2.31 -4.05 -2.95
N LEU A 83 -1.03 -3.86 -3.29
CA LEU A 83 -0.58 -3.95 -4.67
C LEU A 83 -0.59 -5.38 -5.22
N GLU A 84 -0.41 -6.38 -4.36
CA GLU A 84 -0.52 -7.79 -4.74
C GLU A 84 -1.89 -8.18 -5.29
N HIS A 85 -2.92 -7.39 -5.00
CA HIS A 85 -4.29 -7.58 -5.51
C HIS A 85 -4.58 -6.84 -6.83
N LEU A 86 -3.71 -5.91 -7.24
CA LEU A 86 -3.86 -5.11 -8.44
C LEU A 86 -3.15 -5.79 -9.62
N ASP A 87 -3.68 -5.65 -10.84
CA ASP A 87 -2.90 -5.99 -12.03
C ASP A 87 -1.87 -4.90 -12.35
N LEU A 88 -0.89 -5.23 -13.20
CA LEU A 88 0.21 -4.31 -13.53
C LEU A 88 -0.27 -3.00 -14.16
N THR A 89 -1.34 -3.04 -14.94
CA THR A 89 -1.94 -1.83 -15.54
C THR A 89 -2.52 -0.92 -14.46
N ALA A 90 -3.20 -1.51 -13.46
CA ALA A 90 -3.75 -0.78 -12.33
C ALA A 90 -2.65 -0.16 -11.45
N ILE A 91 -1.55 -0.88 -11.21
CA ILE A 91 -0.39 -0.37 -10.47
C ILE A 91 0.25 0.82 -11.19
N LYS A 92 0.43 0.74 -12.50
CA LYS A 92 0.96 1.85 -13.31
C LYS A 92 0.03 3.05 -13.27
N ALA A 93 -1.28 2.85 -13.48
CA ALA A 93 -2.28 3.92 -13.39
C ALA A 93 -2.29 4.59 -12.01
N MET A 94 -2.19 3.81 -10.91
CA MET A 94 -2.03 4.32 -9.56
C MET A 94 -0.79 5.21 -9.43
N GLY A 95 0.37 4.74 -9.88
CA GLY A 95 1.62 5.49 -9.83
C GLY A 95 1.55 6.81 -10.61
N GLU A 96 1.00 6.78 -11.83
CA GLU A 96 0.81 7.97 -12.68
C GLU A 96 -0.17 8.97 -12.04
N ASN A 97 -1.29 8.49 -11.49
CA ASN A 97 -2.25 9.33 -10.78
C ASN A 97 -1.60 10.00 -9.57
N ILE A 98 -0.88 9.23 -8.74
CA ILE A 98 -0.17 9.78 -7.59
C ILE A 98 0.79 10.87 -8.03
N ARG A 99 1.63 10.61 -9.05
CA ARG A 99 2.63 11.56 -9.55
C ARG A 99 2.01 12.90 -9.97
N GLN A 100 0.85 12.87 -10.63
CA GLN A 100 0.16 14.09 -11.08
C GLN A 100 -0.30 14.99 -9.91
N TYR A 101 -0.63 14.39 -8.77
CA TYR A 101 -1.17 15.11 -7.61
C TYR A 101 -0.20 15.18 -6.42
N ALA A 102 1.04 14.80 -6.61
CA ALA A 102 2.08 14.78 -5.58
C ALA A 102 2.70 16.15 -5.33
N ASN A 103 3.19 16.36 -4.11
CA ASN A 103 4.21 17.37 -3.81
C ASN A 103 5.59 16.85 -4.27
N PRO A 104 6.56 17.76 -4.53
CA PRO A 104 7.92 17.36 -4.93
C PRO A 104 8.61 16.42 -3.92
N ASP A 105 8.31 16.58 -2.63
CA ASP A 105 8.87 15.78 -1.53
C ASP A 105 8.01 14.57 -1.18
N LEU A 106 7.15 14.10 -2.11
CA LEU A 106 6.32 12.93 -1.90
C LEU A 106 7.14 11.73 -1.44
N ASN A 107 6.62 11.01 -0.43
CA ASN A 107 7.04 9.64 -0.13
C ASN A 107 5.86 8.68 -0.20
N ILE A 108 6.01 7.61 -0.98
CA ILE A 108 5.09 6.48 -1.02
C ILE A 108 5.77 5.31 -0.31
N ARG A 109 5.22 4.87 0.82
CA ARG A 109 5.65 3.63 1.47
C ARG A 109 4.74 2.49 1.06
N ILE A 110 5.31 1.49 0.42
CA ILE A 110 4.62 0.27 0.00
C ILE A 110 5.15 -0.91 0.80
N ALA A 111 4.26 -1.72 1.34
CA ALA A 111 4.56 -3.01 1.94
C ALA A 111 3.71 -4.09 1.26
N VAL A 112 4.35 -5.13 0.74
CA VAL A 112 3.71 -6.28 0.07
C VAL A 112 4.35 -7.58 0.56
N PRO A 113 3.75 -8.77 0.35
CA PRO A 113 4.41 -10.04 0.57
C PRO A 113 5.74 -10.10 -0.20
N ASP A 114 6.80 -10.61 0.46
CA ASP A 114 8.15 -10.67 -0.11
C ASP A 114 8.40 -11.99 -0.82
N GLY A 115 8.60 -11.93 -2.14
CA GLY A 115 8.83 -13.11 -2.98
C GLY A 115 10.20 -13.76 -2.80
N PHE A 116 11.16 -13.08 -2.15
CA PHE A 116 12.45 -13.66 -1.79
C PHE A 116 12.52 -14.18 -0.35
N HIS A 117 11.40 -14.18 0.37
CA HIS A 117 11.36 -14.73 1.72
C HIS A 117 11.84 -16.18 1.73
N LYS A 118 12.81 -16.51 2.59
CA LYS A 118 13.51 -17.81 2.59
C LYS A 118 12.65 -19.00 3.05
N ASP A 119 11.56 -18.74 3.79
CA ASP A 119 10.69 -19.79 4.32
C ASP A 119 9.68 -20.25 3.26
N PRO A 120 9.76 -21.50 2.76
CA PRO A 120 8.80 -22.02 1.80
C PRO A 120 7.35 -22.02 2.32
N ALA A 121 7.15 -22.15 3.63
CA ALA A 121 5.80 -22.11 4.22
C ALA A 121 5.21 -20.71 4.17
N TYR A 122 6.04 -19.66 4.33
CA TYR A 122 5.63 -18.28 4.10
C TYR A 122 5.24 -18.06 2.63
N ILE A 123 6.10 -18.49 1.69
CA ILE A 123 5.83 -18.37 0.25
C ILE A 123 4.51 -19.06 -0.12
N GLU A 124 4.31 -20.31 0.35
CA GLU A 124 3.05 -21.04 0.12
C GLU A 124 1.85 -20.30 0.72
N HIS A 125 2.03 -19.61 1.83
CA HIS A 125 0.96 -18.84 2.47
C HIS A 125 0.57 -17.59 1.69
N VAL A 126 1.51 -16.92 0.99
CA VAL A 126 1.27 -15.58 0.39
C VAL A 126 1.27 -15.56 -1.13
N ARG A 127 1.73 -16.62 -1.82
CA ARG A 127 1.74 -16.66 -3.28
C ARG A 127 0.32 -16.60 -3.87
N PRO A 128 0.15 -16.19 -5.13
CA PRO A 128 -1.12 -16.30 -5.84
C PRO A 128 -1.68 -17.73 -5.78
N GLY A 129 -2.94 -17.85 -5.32
CA GLY A 129 -3.58 -19.15 -5.11
C GLY A 129 -2.99 -19.98 -3.96
N GLY A 130 -2.24 -19.36 -3.05
CA GLY A 130 -1.66 -20.02 -1.88
C GLY A 130 -2.66 -20.28 -0.76
N SER A 131 -2.16 -20.76 0.39
CA SER A 131 -2.99 -21.23 1.51
C SER A 131 -3.45 -20.13 2.47
N GLY A 132 -2.94 -18.90 2.33
CA GLY A 132 -3.24 -17.79 3.26
C GLY A 132 -4.60 -17.14 3.02
N PRO A 133 -5.13 -16.42 4.03
CA PRO A 133 -6.32 -15.61 3.84
C PRO A 133 -6.11 -14.56 2.74
N ALA A 134 -6.99 -14.52 1.76
CA ALA A 134 -6.93 -13.64 0.57
C ALA A 134 -5.81 -13.97 -0.45
N ALA A 135 -5.03 -15.04 -0.29
CA ALA A 135 -4.05 -15.47 -1.28
C ALA A 135 -4.70 -15.88 -2.62
N ASP A 136 -5.97 -16.28 -2.61
CA ASP A 136 -6.80 -16.53 -3.79
C ASP A 136 -7.06 -15.26 -4.63
N ASP A 137 -6.94 -14.07 -4.05
CA ASP A 137 -7.10 -12.77 -4.71
C ASP A 137 -5.74 -12.09 -5.03
N HIS A 138 -4.61 -12.68 -4.62
CA HIS A 138 -3.30 -12.21 -5.01
C HIS A 138 -3.06 -12.48 -6.50
N LYS A 139 -2.58 -11.47 -7.22
CA LYS A 139 -2.18 -11.57 -8.62
C LYS A 139 -0.67 -11.68 -8.78
N HIS A 140 0.07 -11.19 -7.79
CA HIS A 140 1.53 -11.11 -7.80
C HIS A 140 2.13 -11.53 -6.47
N LEU A 141 3.31 -12.10 -6.55
CA LEU A 141 4.27 -12.22 -5.44
C LEU A 141 5.50 -11.41 -5.84
N PHE A 142 5.58 -10.19 -5.34
CA PHE A 142 6.63 -9.25 -5.71
C PHE A 142 7.95 -9.58 -5.05
N THR A 143 9.03 -9.36 -5.79
CA THR A 143 10.37 -9.18 -5.25
C THR A 143 10.71 -7.69 -5.29
N TYR A 144 11.76 -7.27 -4.57
CA TYR A 144 12.18 -5.87 -4.66
C TYR A 144 12.52 -5.48 -6.10
N LYS A 145 13.11 -6.39 -6.90
CA LYS A 145 13.44 -6.13 -8.31
C LYS A 145 12.19 -5.86 -9.14
N SER A 146 11.21 -6.75 -9.07
CA SER A 146 10.01 -6.64 -9.90
C SER A 146 9.14 -5.42 -9.51
N LEU A 147 9.10 -5.06 -8.22
CA LEU A 147 8.31 -3.91 -7.77
C LEU A 147 9.01 -2.58 -8.09
N THR A 148 10.34 -2.49 -7.90
CA THR A 148 11.07 -1.26 -8.23
C THR A 148 11.06 -0.98 -9.71
N GLU A 149 11.24 -2.00 -10.58
CA GLU A 149 11.18 -1.85 -12.03
C GLU A 149 9.88 -1.18 -12.50
N ILE A 150 8.72 -1.57 -11.94
CA ILE A 150 7.44 -0.96 -12.28
C ILE A 150 7.46 0.55 -11.98
N PHE A 151 7.89 0.95 -10.78
CA PHE A 151 7.87 2.33 -10.35
C PHE A 151 8.96 3.18 -11.04
N GLU A 152 10.12 2.61 -11.35
CA GLU A 152 11.16 3.28 -12.13
C GLU A 152 10.68 3.62 -13.54
N THR A 153 9.89 2.73 -14.19
CA THR A 153 9.30 3.04 -15.52
C THR A 153 8.35 4.24 -15.49
N ILE A 154 7.79 4.57 -14.34
CA ILE A 154 6.93 5.74 -14.13
C ILE A 154 7.75 6.97 -13.73
N GLY A 155 9.04 6.81 -13.43
CA GLY A 155 9.97 7.88 -13.08
C GLY A 155 10.06 8.13 -11.57
N TYR A 156 9.82 7.11 -10.74
CA TYR A 156 10.10 7.16 -9.31
C TYR A 156 11.52 6.67 -9.02
N ARG A 157 12.13 7.23 -7.98
CA ARG A 157 13.32 6.68 -7.30
C ARG A 157 12.85 5.86 -6.11
N TYR A 158 13.69 4.96 -5.62
CA TYR A 158 13.34 4.11 -4.48
C TYR A 158 14.44 4.00 -3.44
N LYS A 159 14.03 3.60 -2.23
CA LYS A 159 14.88 3.15 -1.15
C LYS A 159 14.29 1.86 -0.56
N LEU A 160 15.07 0.79 -0.56
CA LEU A 160 14.71 -0.45 0.12
C LEU A 160 14.76 -0.21 1.64
N VAL A 161 13.72 -0.64 2.35
CA VAL A 161 13.56 -0.43 3.79
C VAL A 161 13.59 -1.73 4.56
N GLU A 162 12.83 -2.73 4.13
CA GLU A 162 12.82 -4.08 4.68
C GLU A 162 12.62 -5.08 3.53
N TYR A 163 13.50 -6.09 3.41
CA TYR A 163 13.41 -7.04 2.31
C TYR A 163 14.33 -8.25 2.52
N TRP A 164 14.04 -9.34 1.83
CA TRP A 164 14.94 -10.45 1.62
C TRP A 164 15.67 -10.28 0.27
N ASP A 165 16.95 -10.63 0.23
CA ASP A 165 17.69 -10.71 -1.03
C ASP A 165 17.67 -12.12 -1.62
N GLU A 166 18.24 -12.29 -2.82
CA GLU A 166 18.27 -13.55 -3.55
C GLU A 166 19.17 -14.61 -2.88
N ALA A 167 20.08 -14.19 -2.00
CA ALA A 167 20.91 -15.08 -1.19
C ALA A 167 20.17 -15.57 0.07
N GLY A 168 18.93 -15.11 0.30
CA GLY A 168 18.14 -15.44 1.48
C GLY A 168 18.60 -14.69 2.74
N CYS A 169 19.28 -13.54 2.57
CA CYS A 169 19.64 -12.66 3.67
C CYS A 169 18.54 -11.61 3.88
N PHE A 170 18.19 -11.39 5.14
CA PHE A 170 17.21 -10.39 5.52
C PHE A 170 17.87 -9.05 5.84
N HIS A 171 17.28 -7.97 5.31
CA HIS A 171 17.74 -6.60 5.50
C HIS A 171 16.61 -5.73 6.05
N SER A 172 16.88 -4.92 7.06
CA SER A 172 15.91 -3.98 7.59
C SER A 172 16.58 -2.70 8.09
N THR A 173 16.08 -1.57 7.62
CA THR A 173 16.33 -0.22 8.17
C THR A 173 15.04 0.40 8.68
N TYR A 174 13.96 -0.40 8.80
CA TYR A 174 12.65 0.04 9.27
C TYR A 174 12.73 0.47 10.73
N SER A 175 12.09 1.59 11.04
CA SER A 175 11.90 2.06 12.41
C SER A 175 10.48 2.55 12.62
N ASN A 176 9.93 2.33 13.81
CA ASN A 176 8.66 2.90 14.24
C ASN A 176 8.78 4.42 14.45
N GLY A 177 7.63 5.13 14.40
CA GLY A 177 7.60 6.58 14.61
C GLY A 177 8.03 7.42 13.41
N SER A 178 8.35 6.80 12.28
CA SER A 178 8.63 7.51 11.04
C SER A 178 7.39 8.25 10.53
N GLU A 179 7.57 9.49 10.08
CA GLU A 179 6.54 10.27 9.39
C GLU A 179 5.97 9.59 8.14
N LYS A 180 6.72 8.63 7.60
CA LYS A 180 6.40 7.88 6.37
C LYS A 180 5.35 6.78 6.55
N GLY A 181 4.86 6.56 7.76
CA GLY A 181 3.80 5.61 8.07
C GLY A 181 4.27 4.36 8.81
N HIS A 182 3.30 3.71 9.46
CA HIS A 182 3.48 2.53 10.29
C HIS A 182 3.06 1.28 9.50
N ILE A 183 3.93 0.27 9.45
CA ILE A 183 3.65 -1.03 8.85
C ILE A 183 3.43 -2.06 9.97
N LYS A 184 2.31 -2.76 9.92
CA LYS A 184 1.97 -3.82 10.88
C LYS A 184 2.73 -5.12 10.62
N ARG A 185 2.93 -5.45 9.33
CA ARG A 185 3.57 -6.70 8.90
C ARG A 185 5.05 -6.47 8.57
N CYS A 186 5.82 -6.01 9.57
CA CYS A 186 7.26 -5.82 9.49
C CYS A 186 7.95 -6.58 10.64
N LEU A 187 9.28 -6.62 10.62
CA LEU A 187 10.08 -7.27 11.68
C LEU A 187 9.67 -6.82 13.08
N LEU A 188 9.51 -5.49 13.28
CA LEU A 188 9.29 -4.92 14.61
C LEU A 188 7.85 -5.12 15.14
N ASN A 189 6.87 -5.25 14.28
CA ASN A 189 5.46 -5.12 14.68
C ASN A 189 4.65 -6.42 14.55
N HIS A 190 5.11 -7.37 13.74
CA HIS A 190 4.33 -8.56 13.51
C HIS A 190 4.56 -9.62 14.61
N ARG A 191 3.46 -10.12 15.21
CA ARG A 191 3.48 -11.05 16.37
C ARG A 191 4.21 -12.38 16.15
N LYS A 192 4.42 -12.81 14.91
CA LYS A 192 5.17 -14.03 14.58
C LYS A 192 6.68 -13.83 14.61
N ASN A 193 7.15 -12.59 14.69
CA ASN A 193 8.57 -12.25 14.71
C ASN A 193 9.12 -12.29 16.14
N VAL A 194 9.10 -13.49 16.73
CA VAL A 194 9.56 -13.72 18.11
C VAL A 194 11.10 -13.63 18.13
N ASP A 195 11.65 -13.04 19.19
CA ASP A 195 13.08 -12.87 19.42
C ASP A 195 13.81 -12.14 18.25
N GLY A 196 13.12 -11.23 17.58
CA GLY A 196 13.68 -10.47 16.45
C GLY A 196 13.94 -11.31 15.20
N LYS A 197 13.42 -12.53 15.13
CA LYS A 197 13.54 -13.39 13.94
C LYS A 197 12.51 -12.96 12.88
N PRO A 198 12.91 -12.78 11.61
CA PRO A 198 12.04 -12.34 10.53
C PRO A 198 11.18 -13.49 9.99
N ASN A 199 10.30 -14.04 10.84
CA ASN A 199 9.42 -15.17 10.49
C ASN A 199 8.22 -14.74 9.63
N TYR A 200 7.80 -13.48 9.74
CA TYR A 200 6.71 -12.93 8.93
C TYR A 200 6.96 -11.44 8.70
N THR A 201 7.57 -11.12 7.59
CA THR A 201 7.95 -9.76 7.19
C THR A 201 7.34 -9.42 5.84
N SER A 202 7.35 -8.15 5.49
CA SER A 202 6.96 -7.67 4.16
C SER A 202 8.17 -7.09 3.44
N LEU A 203 8.12 -7.11 2.13
CA LEU A 203 8.92 -6.25 1.30
C LEU A 203 8.44 -4.81 1.49
N ILE A 204 9.26 -3.94 2.08
CA ILE A 204 8.93 -2.54 2.32
C ILE A 204 9.85 -1.65 1.50
N ILE A 205 9.27 -0.80 0.66
CA ILE A 205 9.99 0.13 -0.19
C ILE A 205 9.40 1.53 -0.04
N ASP A 206 10.27 2.53 0.09
CA ASP A 206 9.91 3.94 -0.02
C ASP A 206 10.21 4.42 -1.44
N PHE A 207 9.19 4.96 -2.13
CA PHE A 207 9.32 5.59 -3.44
C PHE A 207 9.20 7.11 -3.33
N THR A 208 10.00 7.84 -4.11
CA THR A 208 10.03 9.31 -4.19
C THR A 208 10.08 9.77 -5.64
N LEU A 209 9.75 11.03 -5.90
CA LEU A 209 9.86 11.63 -7.23
C LEU A 209 11.30 12.01 -7.59
#